data_c66dfb468850ae31b2bf72572ee1c0c3
#
_entry.id   c66dfb468850ae31b2bf72572ee1c0c3
#
_cell.length_a   1.000
_cell.length_b   1.000
_cell.length_c   1.000
_cell.angle_alpha   90.00
_cell.angle_beta   90.00
_cell.angle_gamma   90.00
#
_symmetry.space_group_name_H-M   'P 1'
#
loop_
_entity.id
_entity.type
_entity.pdbx_description
1 polymer ?
#
loop_
_entity_poly.entity_id
_entity_poly.type
_entity_poly.pdbx_seq_one_letter_code
_entity_poly.pdbx_strand_id
1 'polypeptide(L)'
;MNNKYLSDNEFDYILQNGESYLVEFKEKINNLLSREITAFANASGGRIFIGVTDSGEPKGIEITNKLRSQIQDIANNCQPAVQIKLEEFNNILIIIIPEGKEKPYQCSDGFYVRMGANAQKMKRDQIIDFLQFEGQLSFEEQFHKKFDFERDYSPSKLSGFLKFAGITQNLDDETILINLGVAEKLNGKLRMKNAGVLFFTDTIQILCEQATITCAVFDGTERIHILNRKDYAQDIITNIDNALHFVKQELRVKYEMTGTARRKEIYELPLDAIREAVINAVVHRDYFLKGSHTVIEIFDDRIEISNPGGLPKGLSEKDFGKKAVRRNQIIASLLHRIDFVENMGTGINKIRNLLKEAKAKPPKFEFGDFYSIIFQREVETMGKQRNKDGVDTEQSLGKLDEGGSIGGSIGGAKGGAKGGAIDLTERQKEILSLINQNNKISYREIAKKLEINNSAILKHLNNLKSKGVIKRIGGTRGYWQVLDNDK
;
A
#
# COMPACT_ATOMS: atom_id res chain seq x y z
N MET A 1 3.90 4.66 -36.66
CA MET A 1 5.02 3.96 -36.00
C MET A 1 6.22 4.11 -36.93
N ASN A 2 7.21 4.93 -36.58
CA ASN A 2 8.38 5.15 -37.41
C ASN A 2 9.22 3.87 -37.43
N ASN A 3 9.34 3.25 -38.61
CA ASN A 3 10.30 2.21 -38.90
C ASN A 3 11.71 2.84 -38.87
N LYS A 4 12.29 2.94 -37.67
CA LYS A 4 13.66 3.41 -37.55
C LYS A 4 14.54 2.17 -37.64
N TYR A 5 15.14 1.95 -38.82
CA TYR A 5 16.21 0.95 -38.96
C TYR A 5 17.35 1.30 -38.02
N LEU A 6 17.95 0.29 -37.41
CA LEU A 6 19.16 0.46 -36.58
C LEU A 6 20.23 1.16 -37.44
N SER A 7 20.81 2.26 -36.95
CA SER A 7 21.92 2.93 -37.58
C SER A 7 23.27 2.33 -37.14
N ASP A 8 24.32 2.48 -38.00
CA ASP A 8 25.66 2.02 -37.64
C ASP A 8 26.12 2.62 -36.30
N ASN A 9 25.90 3.89 -36.07
CA ASN A 9 26.24 4.54 -34.78
C ASN A 9 25.48 3.99 -33.59
N GLU A 10 24.21 3.61 -33.74
CA GLU A 10 23.42 3.00 -32.68
C GLU A 10 23.90 1.56 -32.41
N PHE A 11 24.25 0.85 -33.45
CA PHE A 11 24.79 -0.51 -33.33
C PHE A 11 26.14 -0.51 -32.60
N ASP A 12 27.09 0.36 -33.03
CA ASP A 12 28.39 0.52 -32.37
C ASP A 12 28.25 0.91 -30.88
N TYR A 13 27.31 1.82 -30.59
CA TYR A 13 27.01 2.19 -29.21
C TYR A 13 26.50 1.00 -28.38
N ILE A 14 25.63 0.15 -28.95
CA ILE A 14 25.12 -1.05 -28.27
C ILE A 14 26.25 -2.04 -28.00
N LEU A 15 27.13 -2.27 -29.00
CA LEU A 15 28.28 -3.18 -28.82
C LEU A 15 29.23 -2.70 -27.73
N GLN A 16 29.54 -1.39 -27.67
CA GLN A 16 30.39 -0.81 -26.65
C GLN A 16 29.80 -0.86 -25.22
N ASN A 17 28.48 -0.70 -25.10
CA ASN A 17 27.82 -0.78 -23.81
C ASN A 17 27.61 -2.21 -23.29
N GLY A 18 27.67 -3.21 -24.19
CA GLY A 18 27.50 -4.60 -23.83
C GLY A 18 26.06 -5.01 -23.49
N GLU A 19 25.92 -6.20 -22.92
CA GLU A 19 24.64 -6.74 -22.48
C GLU A 19 24.04 -5.90 -21.35
N SER A 20 22.72 -5.78 -21.35
CA SER A 20 21.98 -4.96 -20.43
C SER A 20 20.59 -5.53 -20.12
N TYR A 21 19.79 -4.81 -19.36
CA TYR A 21 18.39 -5.18 -19.13
C TYR A 21 17.57 -5.31 -20.43
N LEU A 22 17.92 -4.59 -21.49
CA LEU A 22 17.21 -4.56 -22.78
C LEU A 22 17.97 -5.20 -23.94
N VAL A 23 19.21 -5.64 -23.73
CA VAL A 23 20.10 -6.15 -24.77
C VAL A 23 20.77 -7.45 -24.33
N GLU A 24 20.79 -8.43 -25.23
CA GLU A 24 21.46 -9.72 -25.06
C GLU A 24 22.26 -10.06 -26.31
N PHE A 25 23.44 -10.63 -26.18
CA PHE A 25 24.30 -11.09 -27.27
C PHE A 25 24.37 -12.61 -27.32
N LYS A 26 24.39 -13.17 -28.51
CA LYS A 26 24.57 -14.60 -28.74
C LYS A 26 25.33 -14.84 -30.02
N GLU A 27 26.41 -15.60 -29.97
CA GLU A 27 27.13 -15.96 -31.21
C GLU A 27 26.27 -16.82 -32.15
N LYS A 28 25.47 -17.73 -31.59
CA LYS A 28 24.58 -18.65 -32.31
C LYS A 28 23.35 -18.94 -31.48
N ILE A 29 22.29 -19.41 -32.15
CA ILE A 29 21.12 -19.92 -31.43
C ILE A 29 21.48 -21.20 -30.68
N ASN A 30 20.94 -21.33 -29.47
CA ASN A 30 21.11 -22.49 -28.62
C ASN A 30 19.79 -22.84 -27.92
N ASN A 31 19.77 -23.94 -27.17
CA ASN A 31 18.58 -24.39 -26.46
C ASN A 31 18.13 -23.44 -25.32
N LEU A 32 18.92 -22.40 -24.99
CA LEU A 32 18.60 -21.42 -23.95
C LEU A 32 17.82 -20.23 -24.51
N LEU A 33 17.73 -20.09 -25.86
CA LEU A 33 17.09 -18.93 -26.49
C LEU A 33 15.63 -18.72 -26.03
N SER A 34 14.89 -19.82 -25.77
CA SER A 34 13.53 -19.73 -25.24
C SER A 34 13.46 -19.09 -23.86
N ARG A 35 14.50 -19.25 -23.01
CA ARG A 35 14.61 -18.63 -21.70
C ARG A 35 14.78 -17.11 -21.83
N GLU A 36 15.64 -16.68 -22.73
CA GLU A 36 15.87 -15.25 -23.00
C GLU A 36 14.60 -14.59 -23.57
N ILE A 37 13.95 -15.24 -24.56
CA ILE A 37 12.71 -14.72 -25.15
C ILE A 37 11.62 -14.55 -24.08
N THR A 38 11.42 -15.57 -23.22
CA THR A 38 10.42 -15.46 -22.15
C THR A 38 10.81 -14.44 -21.09
N ALA A 39 12.12 -14.35 -20.74
CA ALA A 39 12.60 -13.37 -19.79
C ALA A 39 12.34 -11.92 -20.26
N PHE A 40 12.59 -11.62 -21.52
CA PHE A 40 12.28 -10.32 -22.11
C PHE A 40 10.77 -10.06 -22.16
N ALA A 41 9.98 -11.05 -22.60
CA ALA A 41 8.52 -10.91 -22.65
C ALA A 41 7.91 -10.66 -21.26
N ASN A 42 8.45 -11.29 -20.21
CA ASN A 42 8.04 -11.08 -18.83
C ASN A 42 8.54 -9.75 -18.21
N ALA A 43 9.52 -9.13 -18.85
CA ALA A 43 10.03 -7.81 -18.42
C ALA A 43 9.48 -6.69 -19.32
N SER A 44 10.29 -5.75 -19.70
CA SER A 44 9.94 -4.59 -20.54
C SER A 44 10.18 -4.80 -22.03
N GLY A 45 10.35 -6.06 -22.46
CA GLY A 45 10.83 -6.39 -23.80
C GLY A 45 12.33 -6.19 -23.93
N GLY A 46 12.84 -6.30 -25.16
CA GLY A 46 14.25 -6.10 -25.47
C GLY A 46 14.67 -6.64 -26.82
N ARG A 47 15.99 -6.72 -27.04
CA ARG A 47 16.60 -7.17 -28.28
C ARG A 47 17.68 -8.21 -28.01
N ILE A 48 17.68 -9.30 -28.81
CA ILE A 48 18.75 -10.30 -28.83
C ILE A 48 19.47 -10.20 -30.16
N PHE A 49 20.79 -10.02 -30.11
CA PHE A 49 21.64 -9.92 -31.28
C PHE A 49 22.35 -11.24 -31.51
N ILE A 50 21.98 -11.96 -32.58
CA ILE A 50 22.58 -13.24 -32.95
C ILE A 50 23.71 -12.99 -33.97
N GLY A 51 24.90 -13.49 -33.66
CA GLY A 51 26.13 -13.23 -34.41
C GLY A 51 27.09 -12.28 -33.68
N VAL A 52 26.82 -12.00 -32.39
CA VAL A 52 27.67 -11.15 -31.52
C VAL A 52 28.15 -11.98 -30.35
N THR A 53 29.42 -11.83 -29.97
CA THR A 53 30.00 -12.49 -28.79
C THR A 53 29.55 -11.78 -27.51
N ASP A 54 29.70 -12.44 -26.35
CA ASP A 54 29.42 -11.84 -25.03
C ASP A 54 30.30 -10.61 -24.76
N SER A 55 31.48 -10.50 -25.44
CA SER A 55 32.36 -9.32 -25.37
C SER A 55 31.96 -8.17 -26.31
N GLY A 56 30.87 -8.33 -27.06
CA GLY A 56 30.40 -7.31 -28.01
C GLY A 56 31.10 -7.33 -29.37
N GLU A 57 31.85 -8.39 -29.73
CA GLU A 57 32.51 -8.51 -31.01
C GLU A 57 31.52 -9.07 -32.07
N PRO A 58 31.26 -8.35 -33.17
CA PRO A 58 30.35 -8.83 -34.25
C PRO A 58 31.07 -9.84 -35.12
N LYS A 59 30.74 -11.12 -34.97
CA LYS A 59 31.22 -12.20 -35.84
C LYS A 59 30.38 -12.42 -37.09
N GLY A 60 29.11 -12.04 -37.02
CA GLY A 60 28.13 -12.34 -38.06
C GLY A 60 27.72 -13.83 -38.09
N ILE A 61 26.60 -14.08 -38.77
CA ILE A 61 26.08 -15.41 -39.03
C ILE A 61 25.51 -15.50 -40.44
N GLU A 62 25.37 -16.71 -40.97
CA GLU A 62 24.58 -16.95 -42.17
C GLU A 62 23.08 -16.92 -41.83
N ILE A 63 22.36 -15.92 -42.31
CA ILE A 63 20.96 -15.71 -42.03
C ILE A 63 20.11 -16.44 -43.10
N THR A 64 19.71 -17.66 -42.76
CA THR A 64 18.88 -18.49 -43.63
C THR A 64 17.41 -18.46 -43.23
N ASN A 65 16.52 -18.82 -44.15
CA ASN A 65 15.09 -19.00 -43.86
C ASN A 65 14.87 -20.09 -42.78
N LYS A 66 15.72 -21.12 -42.78
CA LYS A 66 15.68 -22.16 -41.76
C LYS A 66 15.97 -21.59 -40.34
N LEU A 67 16.98 -20.71 -40.24
CA LEU A 67 17.31 -20.05 -38.99
C LEU A 67 16.13 -19.17 -38.51
N ARG A 68 15.53 -18.39 -39.39
CA ARG A 68 14.37 -17.53 -39.07
C ARG A 68 13.17 -18.38 -38.60
N SER A 69 12.88 -19.50 -39.29
CA SER A 69 11.80 -20.41 -38.90
C SER A 69 12.07 -21.04 -37.51
N GLN A 70 13.30 -21.50 -37.23
CA GLN A 70 13.67 -22.06 -35.95
C GLN A 70 13.45 -21.07 -34.83
N ILE A 71 13.83 -19.82 -34.98
CA ILE A 71 13.63 -18.78 -33.94
C ILE A 71 12.12 -18.50 -33.75
N GLN A 72 11.36 -18.45 -34.82
CA GLN A 72 9.90 -18.25 -34.76
C GLN A 72 9.23 -19.44 -34.06
N ASP A 73 9.66 -20.68 -34.34
CA ASP A 73 9.14 -21.88 -33.67
C ASP A 73 9.46 -21.88 -32.18
N ILE A 74 10.67 -21.42 -31.78
CA ILE A 74 11.03 -21.29 -30.36
C ILE A 74 10.10 -20.29 -29.67
N ALA A 75 9.81 -19.15 -30.27
CA ALA A 75 8.92 -18.15 -29.72
C ALA A 75 7.45 -18.62 -29.66
N ASN A 76 7.00 -19.35 -30.68
CA ASN A 76 5.65 -19.92 -30.74
C ASN A 76 5.44 -21.04 -29.72
N ASN A 77 6.49 -21.77 -29.36
CA ASN A 77 6.45 -22.85 -28.36
C ASN A 77 6.47 -22.33 -26.91
N CYS A 78 6.63 -21.02 -26.69
CA CYS A 78 6.40 -20.43 -25.38
C CYS A 78 4.91 -20.40 -25.04
N GLN A 79 4.57 -20.34 -23.78
CA GLN A 79 3.18 -20.29 -23.31
C GLN A 79 2.95 -19.07 -22.40
N PRO A 80 2.09 -18.13 -22.81
CA PRO A 80 1.56 -17.94 -24.18
C PRO A 80 2.64 -17.78 -25.25
N ALA A 81 2.29 -17.94 -26.55
CA ALA A 81 3.24 -17.72 -27.64
C ALA A 81 3.76 -16.25 -27.62
N VAL A 82 5.08 -16.10 -27.73
CA VAL A 82 5.69 -14.76 -27.70
C VAL A 82 5.75 -14.20 -29.11
N GLN A 83 5.15 -13.03 -29.29
CA GLN A 83 5.22 -12.32 -30.58
C GLN A 83 6.61 -11.67 -30.70
N ILE A 84 7.37 -12.04 -31.74
CA ILE A 84 8.69 -11.49 -32.01
C ILE A 84 8.74 -10.84 -33.41
N LYS A 85 9.69 -9.91 -33.58
CA LYS A 85 10.03 -9.36 -34.91
C LYS A 85 11.50 -9.67 -35.17
N LEU A 86 11.81 -10.12 -36.38
CA LEU A 86 13.17 -10.40 -36.82
C LEU A 86 13.64 -9.30 -37.80
N GLU A 87 14.75 -8.69 -37.47
CA GLU A 87 15.43 -7.70 -38.31
C GLU A 87 16.85 -8.17 -38.62
N GLU A 88 17.43 -7.72 -39.72
CA GLU A 88 18.78 -8.04 -40.13
C GLU A 88 19.60 -6.76 -40.27
N PHE A 89 20.82 -6.80 -39.74
CA PHE A 89 21.78 -5.70 -39.81
C PHE A 89 23.20 -6.24 -39.90
N ASN A 90 23.92 -5.95 -40.98
CA ASN A 90 25.33 -6.34 -41.15
C ASN A 90 25.65 -7.81 -40.81
N ASN A 91 24.89 -8.76 -41.34
CA ASN A 91 24.97 -10.20 -41.04
C ASN A 91 24.70 -10.57 -39.55
N ILE A 92 24.10 -9.65 -38.79
CA ILE A 92 23.60 -9.91 -37.47
C ILE A 92 22.08 -10.03 -37.54
N LEU A 93 21.53 -11.09 -36.94
CA LEU A 93 20.07 -11.24 -36.83
C LEU A 93 19.60 -10.69 -35.48
N ILE A 94 18.70 -9.73 -35.51
CA ILE A 94 18.16 -9.07 -34.34
C ILE A 94 16.75 -9.61 -34.08
N ILE A 95 16.57 -10.20 -32.89
CA ILE A 95 15.25 -10.62 -32.41
C ILE A 95 14.73 -9.52 -31.49
N ILE A 96 13.64 -8.88 -31.92
CA ILE A 96 12.96 -7.83 -31.15
C ILE A 96 11.79 -8.48 -30.43
N ILE A 97 11.83 -8.45 -29.10
CA ILE A 97 10.80 -8.99 -28.22
C ILE A 97 10.08 -7.82 -27.57
N PRO A 98 8.80 -7.59 -27.88
CA PRO A 98 8.03 -6.58 -27.16
C PRO A 98 7.73 -7.04 -25.75
N GLU A 99 7.40 -6.10 -24.87
CA GLU A 99 6.82 -6.42 -23.57
C GLU A 99 5.55 -7.25 -23.76
N GLY A 100 5.48 -8.39 -23.07
CA GLY A 100 4.35 -9.30 -23.15
C GLY A 100 3.08 -8.70 -22.53
N LYS A 101 1.93 -8.94 -23.16
CA LYS A 101 0.62 -8.47 -22.67
C LYS A 101 -0.07 -9.47 -21.77
N GLU A 102 0.25 -10.74 -21.91
CA GLU A 102 -0.40 -11.87 -21.24
C GLU A 102 0.58 -12.58 -20.27
N LYS A 103 1.33 -11.76 -19.52
CA LYS A 103 2.29 -12.28 -18.52
C LYS A 103 1.57 -13.12 -17.46
N PRO A 104 2.22 -14.19 -16.93
CA PRO A 104 3.58 -14.64 -17.18
C PRO A 104 3.71 -15.55 -18.41
N TYR A 105 4.78 -15.35 -19.15
CA TYR A 105 5.22 -16.27 -20.22
C TYR A 105 6.16 -17.34 -19.66
N GLN A 106 6.01 -18.57 -20.11
CA GLN A 106 6.93 -19.66 -19.76
C GLN A 106 7.47 -20.35 -21.01
N CYS A 107 8.68 -20.91 -20.93
CA CYS A 107 9.20 -21.87 -21.87
C CYS A 107 9.14 -23.29 -21.28
N SER A 108 9.61 -24.29 -21.99
CA SER A 108 9.69 -25.69 -21.52
C SER A 108 10.44 -25.85 -20.19
N ASP A 109 11.41 -24.97 -19.92
CA ASP A 109 12.22 -24.98 -18.71
C ASP A 109 11.59 -24.22 -17.53
N GLY A 110 10.47 -23.53 -17.73
CA GLY A 110 9.73 -22.79 -16.72
C GLY A 110 9.69 -21.28 -16.98
N PHE A 111 9.48 -20.52 -15.92
CA PHE A 111 9.32 -19.06 -15.96
C PHE A 111 10.66 -18.36 -15.76
N TYR A 112 10.97 -17.39 -16.63
CA TYR A 112 12.17 -16.57 -16.57
C TYR A 112 11.82 -15.08 -16.60
N VAL A 113 12.62 -14.25 -15.91
CA VAL A 113 12.50 -12.78 -15.92
C VAL A 113 13.88 -12.15 -16.04
N ARG A 114 13.96 -10.97 -16.65
CA ARG A 114 15.23 -10.20 -16.72
C ARG A 114 15.55 -9.60 -15.36
N MET A 115 16.77 -9.85 -14.87
CA MET A 115 17.34 -9.22 -13.70
C MET A 115 18.74 -8.67 -14.05
N GLY A 116 18.80 -7.37 -14.34
CA GLY A 116 19.97 -6.76 -14.96
C GLY A 116 20.18 -7.32 -16.37
N ALA A 117 21.36 -7.82 -16.66
CA ALA A 117 21.72 -8.42 -17.95
C ALA A 117 21.43 -9.94 -18.04
N ASN A 118 20.79 -10.55 -17.02
CA ASN A 118 20.63 -12.01 -16.98
C ASN A 118 19.14 -12.42 -17.04
N ALA A 119 18.85 -13.53 -17.73
CA ALA A 119 17.58 -14.24 -17.62
C ALA A 119 17.62 -15.16 -16.40
N GLN A 120 16.84 -14.82 -15.38
CA GLN A 120 16.80 -15.57 -14.14
C GLN A 120 15.53 -16.41 -14.05
N LYS A 121 15.69 -17.70 -13.69
CA LYS A 121 14.57 -18.58 -13.44
C LYS A 121 13.84 -18.17 -12.17
N MET A 122 12.53 -17.98 -12.27
CA MET A 122 11.69 -17.65 -11.13
C MET A 122 11.52 -18.86 -10.22
N LYS A 123 11.63 -18.65 -8.91
CA LYS A 123 11.27 -19.64 -7.89
C LYS A 123 9.74 -19.61 -7.68
N ARG A 124 9.22 -20.70 -7.03
CA ARG A 124 7.78 -20.86 -6.78
C ARG A 124 7.12 -19.60 -6.22
N ASP A 125 7.70 -19.00 -5.18
CA ASP A 125 7.09 -17.83 -4.53
C ASP A 125 7.12 -16.59 -5.44
N GLN A 126 8.21 -16.40 -6.18
CA GLN A 126 8.31 -15.34 -7.19
C GLN A 126 7.29 -15.48 -8.32
N ILE A 127 6.96 -16.72 -8.71
CA ILE A 127 5.91 -16.99 -9.72
C ILE A 127 4.54 -16.58 -9.15
N ILE A 128 4.26 -16.93 -7.89
CA ILE A 128 3.01 -16.56 -7.22
C ILE A 128 2.88 -15.04 -7.13
N ASP A 129 3.91 -14.35 -6.64
CA ASP A 129 3.95 -12.91 -6.54
C ASP A 129 3.78 -12.24 -7.91
N PHE A 130 4.42 -12.80 -8.94
CA PHE A 130 4.31 -12.30 -10.31
C PHE A 130 2.88 -12.49 -10.86
N LEU A 131 2.24 -13.64 -10.65
CA LEU A 131 0.85 -13.89 -11.03
C LEU A 131 -0.13 -12.95 -10.31
N GLN A 132 0.12 -12.67 -9.04
CA GLN A 132 -0.67 -11.70 -8.27
C GLN A 132 -0.49 -10.29 -8.81
N PHE A 133 0.76 -9.88 -9.04
CA PHE A 133 1.09 -8.56 -9.61
C PHE A 133 0.48 -8.36 -11.00
N GLU A 134 0.51 -9.39 -11.85
CA GLU A 134 -0.08 -9.39 -13.18
C GLU A 134 -1.62 -9.48 -13.18
N GLY A 135 -2.26 -9.64 -12.00
CA GLY A 135 -3.71 -9.78 -11.87
C GLY A 135 -4.28 -11.10 -12.36
N GLN A 136 -3.42 -12.11 -12.57
CA GLN A 136 -3.83 -13.47 -13.00
C GLN A 136 -4.34 -14.32 -11.83
N LEU A 137 -4.01 -13.91 -10.60
CA LEU A 137 -4.55 -14.50 -9.38
C LEU A 137 -5.37 -13.47 -8.64
N SER A 138 -6.66 -13.73 -8.50
CA SER A 138 -7.57 -12.93 -7.68
C SER A 138 -7.78 -13.63 -6.33
N PHE A 139 -7.57 -12.91 -5.21
CA PHE A 139 -7.81 -13.45 -3.88
C PHE A 139 -9.28 -13.86 -3.72
N GLU A 140 -10.19 -12.98 -4.16
CA GLU A 140 -11.64 -13.13 -3.95
C GLU A 140 -12.23 -14.35 -4.67
N GLU A 141 -11.62 -14.79 -5.78
CA GLU A 141 -12.05 -15.94 -6.59
C GLU A 141 -11.54 -17.29 -6.07
N GLN A 142 -10.51 -17.28 -5.21
CA GLN A 142 -9.96 -18.53 -4.66
C GLN A 142 -10.92 -19.16 -3.66
N PHE A 143 -11.04 -20.50 -3.72
CA PHE A 143 -11.78 -21.26 -2.71
C PHE A 143 -11.07 -21.22 -1.37
N HIS A 144 -11.83 -20.90 -0.32
CA HIS A 144 -11.29 -20.84 1.03
C HIS A 144 -11.05 -22.24 1.59
N LYS A 145 -9.77 -22.61 1.82
CA LYS A 145 -9.38 -24.00 2.15
C LYS A 145 -9.89 -24.50 3.50
N LYS A 146 -10.09 -23.60 4.46
CA LYS A 146 -10.48 -23.94 5.84
C LYS A 146 -11.97 -23.72 6.11
N PHE A 147 -12.72 -23.18 5.15
CA PHE A 147 -14.13 -22.91 5.31
C PHE A 147 -14.95 -24.20 5.29
N ASP A 148 -15.80 -24.35 6.28
CA ASP A 148 -16.77 -25.43 6.40
C ASP A 148 -18.18 -24.85 6.45
N PHE A 149 -19.08 -25.32 5.56
CA PHE A 149 -20.41 -24.76 5.43
C PHE A 149 -21.27 -24.93 6.68
N GLU A 150 -21.19 -26.07 7.36
CA GLU A 150 -22.01 -26.34 8.54
C GLU A 150 -21.59 -25.48 9.74
N ARG A 151 -20.30 -25.18 9.83
CA ARG A 151 -19.73 -24.42 10.95
C ARG A 151 -19.65 -22.91 10.70
N ASP A 152 -19.28 -22.51 9.49
CA ASP A 152 -18.81 -21.15 9.21
C ASP A 152 -19.80 -20.32 8.40
N TYR A 153 -20.74 -20.95 7.68
CA TYR A 153 -21.73 -20.24 6.90
C TYR A 153 -22.82 -19.65 7.80
N SER A 154 -23.16 -18.38 7.56
CA SER A 154 -24.21 -17.66 8.29
C SER A 154 -25.41 -17.32 7.38
N PRO A 155 -26.51 -18.10 7.42
CA PRO A 155 -27.72 -17.79 6.66
C PRO A 155 -28.29 -16.41 6.97
N SER A 156 -28.15 -15.93 8.20
CA SER A 156 -28.59 -14.60 8.62
C SER A 156 -27.87 -13.47 7.89
N LYS A 157 -26.57 -13.65 7.59
CA LYS A 157 -25.80 -12.69 6.80
C LYS A 157 -26.27 -12.64 5.34
N LEU A 158 -26.54 -13.79 4.74
CA LEU A 158 -27.11 -13.85 3.39
C LEU A 158 -28.49 -13.18 3.35
N SER A 159 -29.36 -13.54 4.27
CA SER A 159 -30.72 -12.94 4.37
C SER A 159 -30.65 -11.42 4.58
N GLY A 160 -29.75 -10.94 5.44
CA GLY A 160 -29.48 -9.51 5.63
C GLY A 160 -29.00 -8.82 4.35
N PHE A 161 -28.05 -9.43 3.65
CA PHE A 161 -27.55 -8.93 2.37
C PHE A 161 -28.65 -8.82 1.31
N LEU A 162 -29.47 -9.87 1.15
CA LEU A 162 -30.60 -9.89 0.21
C LEU A 162 -31.63 -8.79 0.52
N LYS A 163 -31.89 -8.56 1.81
CA LYS A 163 -32.79 -7.49 2.25
C LYS A 163 -32.25 -6.11 1.88
N PHE A 164 -30.96 -5.86 2.09
CA PHE A 164 -30.29 -4.62 1.66
C PHE A 164 -30.31 -4.44 0.14
N ALA A 165 -30.14 -5.53 -0.61
CA ALA A 165 -30.20 -5.53 -2.07
C ALA A 165 -31.64 -5.44 -2.65
N GLY A 166 -32.68 -5.44 -1.81
CA GLY A 166 -34.07 -5.45 -2.26
C GLY A 166 -34.44 -6.74 -3.00
N ILE A 167 -33.74 -7.85 -2.76
CA ILE A 167 -33.96 -9.14 -3.44
C ILE A 167 -34.81 -10.04 -2.56
N THR A 168 -35.92 -10.53 -3.11
CA THR A 168 -36.77 -11.54 -2.44
C THR A 168 -36.09 -12.92 -2.55
N GLN A 169 -35.96 -13.61 -1.42
CA GLN A 169 -35.38 -14.94 -1.35
C GLN A 169 -36.35 -16.01 -1.82
N ASN A 170 -36.36 -16.30 -3.11
CA ASN A 170 -37.22 -17.32 -3.72
C ASN A 170 -36.48 -18.62 -4.09
N LEU A 171 -35.16 -18.67 -3.86
CA LEU A 171 -34.28 -19.79 -4.16
C LEU A 171 -33.61 -20.24 -2.87
N ASP A 172 -33.08 -21.46 -2.89
CA ASP A 172 -32.22 -21.95 -1.80
C ASP A 172 -30.89 -21.19 -1.73
N ASP A 173 -30.27 -21.18 -0.57
CA ASP A 173 -29.01 -20.46 -0.29
C ASP A 173 -27.89 -20.91 -1.21
N GLU A 174 -27.77 -22.21 -1.52
CA GLU A 174 -26.75 -22.73 -2.43
C GLU A 174 -26.85 -22.08 -3.81
N THR A 175 -28.05 -22.08 -4.38
CA THR A 175 -28.32 -21.48 -5.69
C THR A 175 -28.06 -19.98 -5.69
N ILE A 176 -28.42 -19.29 -4.63
CA ILE A 176 -28.19 -17.84 -4.49
C ILE A 176 -26.68 -17.56 -4.41
N LEU A 177 -25.91 -18.29 -3.59
CA LEU A 177 -24.46 -18.11 -3.45
C LEU A 177 -23.72 -18.35 -4.77
N ILE A 178 -24.15 -19.35 -5.54
CA ILE A 178 -23.62 -19.62 -6.88
C ILE A 178 -23.94 -18.46 -7.82
N ASN A 179 -25.16 -17.96 -7.85
CA ASN A 179 -25.59 -16.85 -8.71
C ASN A 179 -24.92 -15.50 -8.32
N LEU A 180 -24.54 -15.33 -7.06
CA LEU A 180 -23.73 -14.20 -6.62
C LEU A 180 -22.25 -14.34 -7.02
N GLY A 181 -21.84 -15.50 -7.54
CA GLY A 181 -20.45 -15.78 -7.95
C GLY A 181 -19.49 -16.07 -6.79
N VAL A 182 -20.01 -16.28 -5.57
CA VAL A 182 -19.25 -16.46 -4.33
C VAL A 182 -19.04 -17.91 -3.92
N ALA A 183 -19.72 -18.84 -4.57
CA ALA A 183 -19.56 -20.28 -4.38
C ALA A 183 -19.66 -21.02 -5.72
N GLU A 184 -19.09 -22.22 -5.77
CA GLU A 184 -19.20 -23.14 -6.91
C GLU A 184 -19.33 -24.59 -6.44
N LYS A 185 -19.98 -25.42 -7.25
CA LYS A 185 -20.09 -26.85 -6.99
C LYS A 185 -18.95 -27.61 -7.66
N LEU A 186 -18.07 -28.19 -6.86
CA LEU A 186 -16.94 -29.00 -7.32
C LEU A 186 -17.12 -30.45 -6.83
N ASN A 187 -17.15 -31.40 -7.76
CA ASN A 187 -17.36 -32.82 -7.44
C ASN A 187 -18.59 -33.07 -6.53
N GLY A 188 -19.70 -32.36 -6.81
CA GLY A 188 -20.93 -32.46 -6.05
C GLY A 188 -20.93 -31.75 -4.68
N LYS A 189 -19.81 -31.13 -4.26
CA LYS A 189 -19.70 -30.39 -3.00
C LYS A 189 -19.64 -28.89 -3.27
N LEU A 190 -20.44 -28.13 -2.53
CA LEU A 190 -20.39 -26.67 -2.56
C LEU A 190 -19.07 -26.17 -1.94
N ARG A 191 -18.40 -25.29 -2.62
CA ARG A 191 -17.16 -24.66 -2.17
C ARG A 191 -17.31 -23.16 -2.15
N MET A 192 -17.01 -22.53 -1.01
CA MET A 192 -17.08 -21.08 -0.83
C MET A 192 -15.79 -20.43 -1.32
N LYS A 193 -15.92 -19.37 -2.12
CA LYS A 193 -14.80 -18.47 -2.49
C LYS A 193 -14.51 -17.51 -1.34
N ASN A 194 -13.29 -16.93 -1.34
CA ASN A 194 -12.93 -15.96 -0.31
C ASN A 194 -13.88 -14.75 -0.29
N ALA A 195 -14.38 -14.30 -1.45
CA ALA A 195 -15.42 -13.26 -1.48
C ALA A 195 -16.64 -13.65 -0.63
N GLY A 196 -17.14 -14.88 -0.77
CA GLY A 196 -18.28 -15.36 0.02
C GLY A 196 -17.98 -15.41 1.52
N VAL A 197 -16.78 -15.81 1.88
CA VAL A 197 -16.34 -15.81 3.28
C VAL A 197 -16.36 -14.40 3.86
N LEU A 198 -15.91 -13.38 3.10
CA LEU A 198 -15.88 -11.99 3.56
C LEU A 198 -17.29 -11.42 3.86
N PHE A 199 -18.33 -11.94 3.24
CA PHE A 199 -19.72 -11.43 3.38
C PHE A 199 -20.61 -12.31 4.25
N PHE A 200 -20.43 -13.64 4.23
CA PHE A 200 -21.45 -14.59 4.71
C PHE A 200 -20.94 -15.52 5.81
N THR A 201 -20.00 -15.05 6.65
CA THR A 201 -19.54 -15.76 7.85
C THR A 201 -19.58 -14.87 9.08
N ASP A 202 -19.73 -15.50 10.25
CA ASP A 202 -19.58 -14.84 11.55
C ASP A 202 -18.16 -15.02 12.13
N THR A 203 -17.31 -15.84 11.50
CA THR A 203 -15.96 -16.20 11.99
C THR A 203 -14.83 -15.61 11.17
N ILE A 204 -15.02 -14.42 10.60
CA ILE A 204 -14.07 -13.81 9.68
C ILE A 204 -12.69 -13.57 10.31
N GLN A 205 -12.65 -13.22 11.59
CA GLN A 205 -11.42 -13.05 12.35
C GLN A 205 -10.50 -14.28 12.37
N ILE A 206 -11.08 -15.48 12.19
CA ILE A 206 -10.33 -16.76 12.14
C ILE A 206 -9.98 -17.10 10.68
N LEU A 207 -10.89 -16.82 9.75
CA LEU A 207 -10.77 -17.22 8.35
C LEU A 207 -10.02 -16.18 7.51
N CYS A 208 -10.29 -14.89 7.73
CA CYS A 208 -9.75 -13.78 6.95
C CYS A 208 -9.39 -12.58 7.86
N GLU A 209 -8.49 -12.76 8.82
CA GLU A 209 -8.05 -11.73 9.77
C GLU A 209 -7.65 -10.41 9.08
N GLN A 210 -7.06 -10.51 7.89
CA GLN A 210 -6.66 -9.34 7.08
C GLN A 210 -7.83 -8.45 6.64
N ALA A 211 -9.09 -8.91 6.75
CA ALA A 211 -10.28 -8.12 6.45
C ALA A 211 -10.69 -7.16 7.59
N THR A 212 -9.96 -7.16 8.70
CA THR A 212 -10.16 -6.25 9.83
C THR A 212 -9.97 -4.79 9.39
N ILE A 213 -10.83 -3.91 9.94
CA ILE A 213 -10.64 -2.46 9.87
C ILE A 213 -10.27 -1.97 11.27
N THR A 214 -9.09 -1.36 11.39
CA THR A 214 -8.62 -0.73 12.63
C THR A 214 -8.91 0.76 12.58
N CYS A 215 -9.58 1.30 13.59
CA CYS A 215 -9.80 2.72 13.77
C CYS A 215 -9.05 3.19 15.02
N ALA A 216 -8.32 4.30 14.94
CA ALA A 216 -7.58 4.88 16.06
C ALA A 216 -7.69 6.40 16.07
N VAL A 217 -7.78 6.98 17.27
CA VAL A 217 -7.71 8.42 17.52
C VAL A 217 -6.44 8.71 18.29
N PHE A 218 -5.69 9.70 17.83
CA PHE A 218 -4.45 10.15 18.43
C PHE A 218 -4.59 11.54 19.05
N ASP A 219 -3.89 11.77 20.14
CA ASP A 219 -3.70 13.12 20.70
C ASP A 219 -2.59 13.83 19.93
N GLY A 220 -2.92 14.98 19.34
CA GLY A 220 -2.00 15.74 18.51
C GLY A 220 -1.90 15.24 17.06
N THR A 221 -0.73 15.43 16.47
CA THR A 221 -0.47 15.18 15.03
C THR A 221 0.42 13.97 14.77
N GLU A 222 0.86 13.27 15.80
CA GLU A 222 1.77 12.13 15.71
C GLU A 222 1.17 10.86 16.31
N ARG A 223 1.61 9.69 15.81
CA ARG A 223 1.19 8.36 16.29
C ARG A 223 1.84 7.98 17.62
N ILE A 224 1.73 8.85 18.66
CA ILE A 224 2.37 8.62 19.95
C ILE A 224 1.36 8.24 21.04
N HIS A 225 0.31 9.04 21.21
CA HIS A 225 -0.68 8.88 22.25
C HIS A 225 -2.02 8.50 21.66
N ILE A 226 -2.45 7.26 21.88
CA ILE A 226 -3.75 6.76 21.41
C ILE A 226 -4.80 7.11 22.45
N LEU A 227 -5.81 7.90 22.05
CA LEU A 227 -6.97 8.24 22.87
C LEU A 227 -8.06 7.16 22.80
N ASN A 228 -8.29 6.61 21.60
CA ASN A 228 -9.30 5.59 21.37
C ASN A 228 -8.85 4.65 20.25
N ARG A 229 -9.13 3.34 20.38
CA ARG A 229 -8.85 2.34 19.35
C ARG A 229 -9.92 1.26 19.33
N LYS A 230 -10.33 0.89 18.11
CA LYS A 230 -11.27 -0.21 17.84
C LYS A 230 -10.78 -1.03 16.66
N ASP A 231 -10.80 -2.35 16.80
CA ASP A 231 -10.55 -3.29 15.72
C ASP A 231 -11.87 -3.99 15.37
N TYR A 232 -12.34 -3.77 14.12
CA TYR A 232 -13.60 -4.35 13.62
C TYR A 232 -13.27 -5.56 12.76
N ALA A 233 -13.54 -6.75 13.27
CA ALA A 233 -13.21 -8.03 12.65
C ALA A 233 -14.48 -8.89 12.46
N GLN A 234 -15.49 -8.30 11.84
CA GLN A 234 -16.76 -8.92 11.47
C GLN A 234 -16.83 -9.03 9.94
N ASP A 235 -18.02 -9.39 9.38
CA ASP A 235 -18.19 -9.33 7.94
C ASP A 235 -17.94 -7.93 7.37
N ILE A 236 -17.66 -7.88 6.07
CA ILE A 236 -17.19 -6.67 5.41
C ILE A 236 -18.19 -5.50 5.50
N ILE A 237 -19.49 -5.78 5.46
CA ILE A 237 -20.56 -4.76 5.55
C ILE A 237 -20.56 -4.17 6.96
N THR A 238 -20.59 -5.04 7.96
CA THR A 238 -20.59 -4.63 9.38
C THR A 238 -19.29 -3.87 9.72
N ASN A 239 -18.15 -4.27 9.19
CA ASN A 239 -16.88 -3.57 9.40
C ASN A 239 -16.91 -2.15 8.83
N ILE A 240 -17.44 -1.97 7.61
CA ILE A 240 -17.60 -0.65 6.99
C ILE A 240 -18.52 0.23 7.84
N ASP A 241 -19.70 -0.26 8.21
CA ASP A 241 -20.66 0.51 8.99
C ASP A 241 -20.12 0.91 10.36
N ASN A 242 -19.46 0.00 11.06
CA ASN A 242 -18.84 0.28 12.34
C ASN A 242 -17.71 1.31 12.24
N ALA A 243 -16.88 1.21 11.20
CA ALA A 243 -15.80 2.17 10.96
C ALA A 243 -16.36 3.56 10.67
N LEU A 244 -17.41 3.66 9.85
CA LEU A 244 -18.08 4.93 9.55
C LEU A 244 -18.73 5.52 10.80
N HIS A 245 -19.36 4.69 11.63
CA HIS A 245 -19.92 5.12 12.89
C HIS A 245 -18.85 5.66 13.84
N PHE A 246 -17.71 4.96 13.94
CA PHE A 246 -16.57 5.42 14.73
C PHE A 246 -16.07 6.79 14.25
N VAL A 247 -15.82 6.94 12.95
CA VAL A 247 -15.35 8.23 12.41
C VAL A 247 -16.36 9.33 12.65
N LYS A 248 -17.65 9.05 12.46
CA LYS A 248 -18.72 10.04 12.69
C LYS A 248 -18.74 10.54 14.14
N GLN A 249 -18.44 9.68 15.13
CA GLN A 249 -18.38 10.07 16.55
C GLN A 249 -17.20 10.98 16.88
N GLU A 250 -16.10 10.83 16.14
CA GLU A 250 -14.85 11.58 16.39
C GLU A 250 -14.71 12.85 15.53
N LEU A 251 -15.63 13.06 14.58
CA LEU A 251 -15.69 14.30 13.78
C LEU A 251 -16.25 15.46 14.61
N ARG A 252 -15.65 16.63 14.44
CA ARG A 252 -16.18 17.88 15.03
C ARG A 252 -17.47 18.28 14.33
N VAL A 253 -18.44 18.73 15.11
CA VAL A 253 -19.77 19.14 14.63
C VAL A 253 -20.03 20.57 15.00
N LYS A 254 -20.37 21.41 14.02
CA LYS A 254 -20.93 22.74 14.23
C LYS A 254 -22.45 22.68 14.14
N TYR A 255 -23.12 23.37 15.02
CA TYR A 255 -24.57 23.46 15.03
C TYR A 255 -25.02 24.79 14.44
N GLU A 256 -25.84 24.74 13.40
CA GLU A 256 -26.40 25.94 12.77
C GLU A 256 -27.89 26.01 13.10
N MET A 257 -28.32 27.17 13.61
CA MET A 257 -29.72 27.44 13.91
C MET A 257 -30.42 27.88 12.62
N THR A 258 -31.36 27.10 12.13
CA THR A 258 -32.04 27.35 10.85
C THR A 258 -33.32 28.20 10.98
N GLY A 259 -33.52 28.83 12.14
CA GLY A 259 -34.80 29.54 12.45
C GLY A 259 -36.00 28.66 12.75
N THR A 260 -35.76 27.32 12.76
CA THR A 260 -36.75 26.29 13.16
C THR A 260 -36.36 25.68 14.49
N ALA A 261 -37.24 24.86 15.11
CA ALA A 261 -36.93 24.15 16.34
C ALA A 261 -35.84 23.08 16.16
N ARG A 262 -35.45 22.74 14.92
CA ARG A 262 -34.42 21.78 14.61
C ARG A 262 -33.13 22.50 14.23
N ARG A 263 -32.02 22.17 14.91
CA ARG A 263 -30.67 22.57 14.53
C ARG A 263 -30.13 21.68 13.41
N LYS A 264 -29.31 22.24 12.53
CA LYS A 264 -28.59 21.50 11.49
C LYS A 264 -27.20 21.16 12.00
N GLU A 265 -26.85 19.90 11.91
CA GLU A 265 -25.48 19.42 12.20
C GLU A 265 -24.62 19.57 10.94
N ILE A 266 -23.51 20.28 11.07
CA ILE A 266 -22.52 20.45 10.00
C ILE A 266 -21.23 19.84 10.49
N TYR A 267 -20.86 18.71 9.88
CA TYR A 267 -19.60 18.04 10.15
C TYR A 267 -18.44 18.80 9.48
N GLU A 268 -17.27 18.83 10.13
CA GLU A 268 -16.06 19.46 9.60
C GLU A 268 -15.59 18.88 8.26
N LEU A 269 -15.90 17.61 8.00
CA LEU A 269 -15.67 16.89 6.75
C LEU A 269 -16.97 16.23 6.28
N PRO A 270 -17.25 16.21 4.96
CA PRO A 270 -18.43 15.55 4.43
C PRO A 270 -18.40 14.05 4.71
N LEU A 271 -19.43 13.53 5.41
CA LEU A 271 -19.51 12.12 5.75
C LEU A 271 -19.52 11.20 4.51
N ASP A 272 -20.13 11.66 3.42
CA ASP A 272 -20.17 10.90 2.16
C ASP A 272 -18.78 10.78 1.50
N ALA A 273 -17.90 11.77 1.68
CA ALA A 273 -16.53 11.69 1.21
C ALA A 273 -15.70 10.66 2.02
N ILE A 274 -15.90 10.63 3.34
CA ILE A 274 -15.29 9.63 4.21
C ILE A 274 -15.83 8.24 3.87
N ARG A 275 -17.15 8.10 3.72
CA ARG A 275 -17.80 6.84 3.33
C ARG A 275 -17.20 6.28 2.04
N GLU A 276 -17.11 7.11 1.02
CA GLU A 276 -16.52 6.71 -0.27
C GLU A 276 -15.07 6.26 -0.11
N ALA A 277 -14.28 6.96 0.72
CA ALA A 277 -12.88 6.59 0.95
C ALA A 277 -12.72 5.25 1.71
N VAL A 278 -13.56 4.99 2.73
CA VAL A 278 -13.57 3.73 3.47
C VAL A 278 -13.95 2.56 2.57
N ILE A 279 -14.99 2.73 1.76
CA ILE A 279 -15.44 1.70 0.81
C ILE A 279 -14.35 1.43 -0.23
N ASN A 280 -13.73 2.46 -0.79
CA ASN A 280 -12.63 2.32 -1.74
C ASN A 280 -11.43 1.59 -1.11
N ALA A 281 -11.09 1.88 0.15
CA ALA A 281 -10.05 1.17 0.86
C ALA A 281 -10.34 -0.33 0.97
N VAL A 282 -11.58 -0.71 1.26
CA VAL A 282 -12.01 -2.11 1.34
C VAL A 282 -12.03 -2.79 -0.04
N VAL A 283 -12.60 -2.13 -1.06
CA VAL A 283 -12.70 -2.69 -2.43
C VAL A 283 -11.34 -2.87 -3.08
N HIS A 284 -10.40 -1.96 -2.83
CA HIS A 284 -9.08 -1.98 -3.47
C HIS A 284 -7.98 -2.58 -2.61
N ARG A 285 -8.30 -3.06 -1.40
CA ARG A 285 -7.35 -3.74 -0.53
C ARG A 285 -6.73 -4.95 -1.22
N ASP A 286 -5.42 -5.12 -1.03
CA ASP A 286 -4.75 -6.37 -1.37
C ASP A 286 -4.92 -7.39 -0.26
N TYR A 287 -5.88 -8.30 -0.43
CA TYR A 287 -6.21 -9.34 0.55
C TYR A 287 -5.19 -10.49 0.63
N PHE A 288 -4.21 -10.56 -0.28
CA PHE A 288 -3.08 -11.47 -0.13
C PHE A 288 -2.12 -11.01 0.96
N LEU A 289 -2.02 -9.71 1.20
CA LEU A 289 -1.16 -9.14 2.24
C LEU A 289 -1.75 -9.41 3.62
N LYS A 290 -1.15 -10.39 4.33
CA LYS A 290 -1.48 -10.73 5.69
C LYS A 290 -0.66 -9.88 6.68
N GLY A 291 -1.13 -9.79 7.92
CA GLY A 291 -0.43 -9.06 8.98
C GLY A 291 -0.54 -7.53 8.91
N SER A 292 -1.36 -6.99 8.00
CA SER A 292 -1.74 -5.59 7.96
C SER A 292 -3.23 -5.44 7.68
N HIS A 293 -3.82 -4.37 8.22
CA HIS A 293 -5.25 -4.10 8.13
C HIS A 293 -5.51 -2.84 7.31
N THR A 294 -6.75 -2.61 6.93
CA THR A 294 -7.22 -1.27 6.57
C THR A 294 -7.24 -0.45 7.85
N VAL A 295 -6.59 0.71 7.85
CA VAL A 295 -6.44 1.54 9.04
C VAL A 295 -7.04 2.91 8.80
N ILE A 296 -7.83 3.39 9.77
CA ILE A 296 -8.37 4.74 9.81
C ILE A 296 -7.78 5.41 11.05
N GLU A 297 -7.00 6.45 10.83
CA GLU A 297 -6.30 7.19 11.87
C GLU A 297 -6.78 8.63 11.90
N ILE A 298 -7.20 9.08 13.06
CA ILE A 298 -7.78 10.41 13.29
C ILE A 298 -6.81 11.18 14.18
N PHE A 299 -6.27 12.28 13.63
CA PHE A 299 -5.37 13.21 14.30
C PHE A 299 -6.07 14.57 14.48
N ASP A 300 -5.45 15.49 15.18
CA ASP A 300 -5.99 16.85 15.36
C ASP A 300 -6.09 17.62 14.05
N ASP A 301 -5.16 17.38 13.12
CA ASP A 301 -5.00 18.11 11.86
C ASP A 301 -5.47 17.36 10.62
N ARG A 302 -5.75 16.04 10.72
CA ARG A 302 -6.10 15.21 9.57
C ARG A 302 -6.79 13.90 9.95
N ILE A 303 -7.41 13.28 8.95
CA ILE A 303 -7.83 11.86 8.98
C ILE A 303 -7.08 11.15 7.86
N GLU A 304 -6.40 10.05 8.19
CA GLU A 304 -5.74 9.17 7.24
C GLU A 304 -6.51 7.86 7.11
N ILE A 305 -6.83 7.46 5.90
CA ILE A 305 -7.40 6.13 5.59
C ILE A 305 -6.39 5.43 4.70
N SER A 306 -5.79 4.38 5.21
CA SER A 306 -4.78 3.61 4.50
C SER A 306 -5.14 2.15 4.39
N ASN A 307 -4.77 1.52 3.28
CA ASN A 307 -4.95 0.09 3.07
C ASN A 307 -3.73 -0.53 2.37
N PRO A 308 -3.44 -1.81 2.69
CA PRO A 308 -2.38 -2.55 2.04
C PRO A 308 -2.62 -2.74 0.54
N GLY A 309 -1.57 -2.58 -0.23
CA GLY A 309 -1.56 -2.67 -1.68
C GLY A 309 -1.58 -1.31 -2.36
N GLY A 310 -0.62 -1.07 -3.25
CA GLY A 310 -0.53 0.14 -4.08
C GLY A 310 -1.61 0.19 -5.16
N LEU A 311 -1.40 1.00 -6.19
CA LEU A 311 -2.34 1.08 -7.32
C LEU A 311 -2.46 -0.28 -8.04
N PRO A 312 -3.67 -0.67 -8.49
CA PRO A 312 -3.85 -1.85 -9.32
C PRO A 312 -3.01 -1.76 -10.60
N LYS A 313 -2.56 -2.90 -11.10
CA LYS A 313 -1.85 -2.96 -12.38
C LYS A 313 -2.65 -2.27 -13.50
N GLY A 314 -1.96 -1.51 -14.35
CA GLY A 314 -2.58 -0.76 -15.45
C GLY A 314 -3.15 0.59 -15.04
N LEU A 315 -3.09 0.97 -13.77
CA LEU A 315 -3.46 2.29 -13.29
C LEU A 315 -2.20 3.04 -12.83
N SER A 316 -1.82 4.08 -13.57
CA SER A 316 -0.75 4.99 -13.15
C SER A 316 -1.28 6.12 -12.26
N GLU A 317 -0.40 6.75 -11.47
CA GLU A 317 -0.77 7.93 -10.68
C GLU A 317 -1.37 9.06 -11.53
N LYS A 318 -0.91 9.22 -12.79
CA LYS A 318 -1.44 10.21 -13.76
C LYS A 318 -2.87 9.92 -14.21
N ASP A 319 -3.25 8.64 -14.20
CA ASP A 319 -4.58 8.16 -14.61
C ASP A 319 -5.51 8.00 -13.39
N PHE A 320 -5.00 8.18 -12.18
CA PHE A 320 -5.77 8.03 -10.93
C PHE A 320 -6.94 9.01 -10.87
N GLY A 321 -8.12 8.48 -10.62
CA GLY A 321 -9.39 9.22 -10.65
C GLY A 321 -9.92 9.52 -12.06
N LYS A 322 -9.22 9.10 -13.13
CA LYS A 322 -9.68 9.20 -14.53
C LYS A 322 -10.10 7.86 -15.11
N LYS A 323 -9.43 6.79 -14.68
CA LYS A 323 -9.71 5.41 -15.11
C LYS A 323 -10.14 4.58 -13.91
N ALA A 324 -11.09 3.68 -14.11
CA ALA A 324 -11.54 2.73 -13.10
C ALA A 324 -10.87 1.37 -13.34
N VAL A 325 -10.01 0.96 -12.42
CA VAL A 325 -9.45 -0.40 -12.37
C VAL A 325 -9.76 -0.97 -11.00
N ARG A 326 -10.51 -2.06 -10.93
CA ARG A 326 -10.90 -2.70 -9.67
C ARG A 326 -9.97 -3.87 -9.39
N ARG A 327 -9.42 -3.93 -8.17
CA ARG A 327 -8.63 -5.09 -7.72
C ARG A 327 -9.52 -6.28 -7.40
N ASN A 328 -10.65 -6.03 -6.72
CA ASN A 328 -11.60 -7.06 -6.27
C ASN A 328 -12.97 -6.80 -6.89
N GLN A 329 -13.23 -7.42 -8.03
CA GLN A 329 -14.45 -7.20 -8.82
C GLN A 329 -15.71 -7.80 -8.17
N ILE A 330 -15.59 -9.00 -7.57
CA ILE A 330 -16.72 -9.67 -6.91
C ILE A 330 -17.12 -8.87 -5.68
N ILE A 331 -16.15 -8.47 -4.83
CA ILE A 331 -16.42 -7.63 -3.65
C ILE A 331 -17.09 -6.32 -4.08
N ALA A 332 -16.57 -5.64 -5.11
CA ALA A 332 -17.15 -4.41 -5.62
C ALA A 332 -18.58 -4.63 -6.15
N SER A 333 -18.84 -5.74 -6.87
CA SER A 333 -20.16 -6.08 -7.39
C SER A 333 -21.18 -6.36 -6.28
N LEU A 334 -20.77 -7.05 -5.21
CA LEU A 334 -21.62 -7.30 -4.06
C LEU A 334 -21.97 -6.01 -3.33
N LEU A 335 -20.98 -5.16 -3.07
CA LEU A 335 -21.20 -3.85 -2.43
C LEU A 335 -22.04 -2.91 -3.30
N HIS A 336 -21.92 -3.02 -4.63
CA HIS A 336 -22.79 -2.27 -5.55
C HIS A 336 -24.27 -2.70 -5.45
N ARG A 337 -24.54 -3.99 -5.29
CA ARG A 337 -25.92 -4.51 -5.16
C ARG A 337 -26.66 -3.97 -3.94
N ILE A 338 -25.94 -3.51 -2.94
CA ILE A 338 -26.47 -2.92 -1.70
C ILE A 338 -26.24 -1.40 -1.62
N ASP A 339 -26.02 -0.76 -2.77
CA ASP A 339 -25.85 0.70 -2.91
C ASP A 339 -24.67 1.29 -2.11
N PHE A 340 -23.65 0.45 -1.82
CA PHE A 340 -22.40 0.94 -1.20
C PHE A 340 -21.44 1.52 -2.23
N VAL A 341 -21.41 1.00 -3.45
CA VAL A 341 -20.48 1.39 -4.52
C VAL A 341 -21.25 1.86 -5.76
N GLU A 342 -20.82 2.94 -6.39
CA GLU A 342 -21.29 3.37 -7.69
C GLU A 342 -20.54 2.68 -8.83
N ASN A 343 -21.23 2.32 -9.93
CA ASN A 343 -20.63 1.53 -11.02
C ASN A 343 -19.64 2.29 -11.94
N MET A 344 -19.54 3.61 -11.84
CA MET A 344 -18.90 4.43 -12.88
C MET A 344 -17.44 4.83 -12.61
N GLY A 345 -16.78 4.33 -11.57
CA GLY A 345 -15.39 4.74 -11.24
C GLY A 345 -15.24 6.22 -10.91
N THR A 346 -16.30 6.86 -10.47
CA THR A 346 -16.40 8.29 -10.15
C THR A 346 -16.00 8.64 -8.72
N GLY A 347 -15.72 7.63 -7.88
CA GLY A 347 -15.54 7.78 -6.43
C GLY A 347 -14.50 8.84 -6.04
N ILE A 348 -13.34 8.86 -6.67
CA ILE A 348 -12.30 9.86 -6.38
C ILE A 348 -12.75 11.27 -6.75
N ASN A 349 -13.43 11.43 -7.88
CA ASN A 349 -13.96 12.73 -8.29
C ASN A 349 -15.13 13.18 -7.39
N LYS A 350 -15.96 12.22 -6.93
CA LYS A 350 -17.00 12.46 -5.95
C LYS A 350 -16.43 12.98 -4.64
N ILE A 351 -15.39 12.34 -4.10
CA ILE A 351 -14.68 12.82 -2.91
C ILE A 351 -14.19 14.25 -3.10
N ARG A 352 -13.52 14.56 -4.23
CA ARG A 352 -13.02 15.90 -4.53
C ARG A 352 -14.14 16.93 -4.61
N ASN A 353 -15.26 16.60 -5.25
CA ASN A 353 -16.40 17.49 -5.40
C ASN A 353 -17.09 17.75 -4.06
N LEU A 354 -17.35 16.73 -3.25
CA LEU A 354 -17.94 16.85 -1.93
C LEU A 354 -17.11 17.76 -1.00
N LEU A 355 -15.78 17.61 -1.02
CA LEU A 355 -14.89 18.49 -0.25
C LEU A 355 -14.92 19.92 -0.77
N LYS A 356 -14.95 20.13 -2.09
CA LYS A 356 -15.06 21.45 -2.69
C LYS A 356 -16.37 22.15 -2.32
N GLU A 357 -17.49 21.44 -2.37
CA GLU A 357 -18.81 21.94 -1.96
C GLU A 357 -18.84 22.31 -0.48
N ALA A 358 -18.22 21.50 0.37
CA ALA A 358 -18.06 21.77 1.80
C ALA A 358 -17.02 22.85 2.10
N LYS A 359 -16.35 23.44 1.10
CA LYS A 359 -15.23 24.39 1.25
C LYS A 359 -14.06 23.83 2.07
N ALA A 360 -13.94 22.51 2.16
CA ALA A 360 -12.84 21.83 2.81
C ALA A 360 -11.62 21.73 1.87
N LYS A 361 -10.45 21.52 2.45
CA LYS A 361 -9.20 21.36 1.66
C LYS A 361 -9.27 20.11 0.79
N PRO A 362 -8.66 20.10 -0.41
CA PRO A 362 -8.60 18.91 -1.26
C PRO A 362 -7.84 17.79 -0.54
N PRO A 363 -8.22 16.52 -0.78
CA PRO A 363 -7.56 15.39 -0.16
C PRO A 363 -6.17 15.20 -0.77
N LYS A 364 -5.23 14.67 0.03
CA LYS A 364 -3.94 14.19 -0.47
C LYS A 364 -4.01 12.69 -0.66
N PHE A 365 -3.29 12.20 -1.68
CA PHE A 365 -3.17 10.77 -1.95
C PHE A 365 -1.70 10.39 -1.90
N GLU A 366 -1.41 9.26 -1.26
CA GLU A 366 -0.08 8.69 -1.21
C GLU A 366 -0.12 7.29 -1.82
N PHE A 367 0.86 7.01 -2.66
CA PHE A 367 0.97 5.76 -3.41
C PHE A 367 2.30 5.08 -3.08
N GLY A 368 2.27 3.78 -2.90
CA GLY A 368 3.42 2.94 -2.58
C GLY A 368 2.95 1.52 -2.35
N ASP A 369 3.58 0.80 -1.43
CA ASP A 369 3.11 -0.52 -0.96
C ASP A 369 1.77 -0.43 -0.24
N PHE A 370 1.46 0.75 0.27
CA PHE A 370 0.16 1.14 0.81
C PHE A 370 -0.42 2.29 0.00
N TYR A 371 -1.72 2.27 -0.18
CA TYR A 371 -2.48 3.41 -0.66
C TYR A 371 -3.05 4.17 0.52
N SER A 372 -2.91 5.49 0.54
CA SER A 372 -3.49 6.34 1.59
C SER A 372 -4.23 7.53 1.00
N ILE A 373 -5.37 7.87 1.60
CA ILE A 373 -6.07 9.13 1.39
C ILE A 373 -6.06 9.92 2.70
N ILE A 374 -5.69 11.20 2.61
CA ILE A 374 -5.53 12.09 3.75
C ILE A 374 -6.49 13.27 3.60
N PHE A 375 -7.42 13.38 4.52
CA PHE A 375 -8.34 14.49 4.68
C PHE A 375 -7.78 15.47 5.71
N GLN A 376 -7.53 16.72 5.31
CA GLN A 376 -7.04 17.74 6.24
C GLN A 376 -8.19 18.29 7.07
N ARG A 377 -7.99 18.40 8.38
CA ARG A 377 -8.90 19.04 9.34
C ARG A 377 -8.44 20.48 9.60
N GLU A 378 -9.36 21.36 9.90
CA GLU A 378 -9.00 22.68 10.40
C GLU A 378 -8.51 22.51 11.85
N VAL A 379 -7.26 22.85 12.10
CA VAL A 379 -6.75 22.96 13.45
C VAL A 379 -7.41 24.20 14.05
N GLU A 380 -8.36 24.02 14.96
CA GLU A 380 -8.76 25.13 15.80
C GLU A 380 -7.52 25.52 16.62
N THR A 381 -6.81 26.53 16.16
CA THR A 381 -5.95 27.27 17.06
C THR A 381 -6.87 27.71 18.19
N MET A 382 -6.74 27.12 19.36
CA MET A 382 -7.26 27.69 20.60
C MET A 382 -6.56 29.04 20.75
N GLY A 383 -7.02 29.99 19.93
CA GLY A 383 -6.69 31.37 20.05
C GLY A 383 -7.22 31.80 21.39
N LYS A 384 -6.32 32.23 22.24
CA LYS A 384 -6.56 33.11 23.35
C LYS A 384 -7.44 34.28 22.87
N GLN A 385 -8.75 34.09 22.80
CA GLN A 385 -9.72 35.16 22.94
C GLN A 385 -9.91 35.34 24.46
N ARG A 386 -8.89 35.91 25.10
CA ARG A 386 -9.11 36.76 26.26
C ARG A 386 -9.75 38.03 25.74
N ASN A 387 -11.00 38.20 26.13
CA ASN A 387 -11.80 39.39 25.92
C ASN A 387 -10.96 40.66 26.15
N LYS A 388 -10.88 41.45 25.10
CA LYS A 388 -10.65 42.88 25.25
C LYS A 388 -12.00 43.51 25.62
N ASP A 389 -12.36 43.42 26.86
CA ASP A 389 -13.27 44.38 27.51
C ASP A 389 -12.75 44.51 28.92
N GLY A 390 -12.06 45.62 29.13
CA GLY A 390 -11.54 46.05 30.42
C GLY A 390 -12.69 46.40 31.34
N VAL A 391 -12.70 45.80 32.50
CA VAL A 391 -13.14 46.44 33.74
C VAL A 391 -12.21 45.96 34.83
N ASP A 392 -11.37 46.86 35.29
CA ASP A 392 -10.66 46.78 36.56
C ASP A 392 -11.64 46.60 37.72
N THR A 393 -11.47 45.62 38.54
CA THR A 393 -11.93 45.68 39.92
C THR A 393 -10.96 44.87 40.81
N GLU A 394 -10.03 45.61 41.44
CA GLU A 394 -9.36 45.20 42.66
C GLU A 394 -10.36 45.16 43.81
N GLN A 395 -10.32 44.11 44.58
CA GLN A 395 -10.55 44.07 46.03
C GLN A 395 -10.37 42.64 46.51
N SER A 396 -9.28 42.29 47.11
CA SER A 396 -8.86 42.37 48.51
C SER A 396 -9.51 41.32 49.43
N LEU A 397 -8.62 40.61 50.18
CA LEU A 397 -8.80 39.90 51.48
C LEU A 397 -9.36 38.48 51.40
N GLY A 398 -8.70 37.48 51.99
CA GLY A 398 -8.29 37.31 53.34
C GLY A 398 -7.51 36.00 53.50
N LYS A 399 -6.52 36.06 54.33
CA LYS A 399 -5.80 34.94 54.98
C LYS A 399 -6.76 34.08 55.83
N LEU A 400 -6.52 32.82 55.87
CA LEU A 400 -6.54 32.03 57.09
C LEU A 400 -5.76 30.71 56.92
N ASP A 401 -5.09 30.39 57.99
CA ASP A 401 -4.00 29.47 58.23
C ASP A 401 -4.41 27.99 58.36
N GLU A 402 -3.37 27.20 58.22
CA GLU A 402 -3.00 25.99 58.95
C GLU A 402 -3.70 24.62 58.70
N GLY A 403 -2.87 23.69 58.33
CA GLY A 403 -2.84 22.40 59.01
C GLY A 403 -3.02 21.16 58.18
N GLY A 404 -1.94 20.40 57.93
CA GLY A 404 -2.05 18.97 57.70
C GLY A 404 -1.23 18.41 56.55
N SER A 405 -0.01 18.05 56.86
CA SER A 405 0.89 17.24 55.99
C SER A 405 0.34 15.83 55.76
N ILE A 406 0.54 15.27 54.58
CA ILE A 406 1.17 13.97 54.35
C ILE A 406 1.41 13.81 52.82
N GLY A 407 2.62 13.41 52.50
CA GLY A 407 3.37 13.30 51.31
C GLY A 407 2.84 12.56 50.10
N GLY A 408 3.41 12.89 48.99
CA GLY A 408 3.27 12.20 47.72
C GLY A 408 3.75 13.06 46.57
N SER A 409 5.05 13.16 46.38
CA SER A 409 5.72 13.87 45.33
C SER A 409 5.45 13.26 43.94
N ILE A 410 4.90 14.05 43.00
CA ILE A 410 5.18 13.92 41.60
C ILE A 410 5.30 15.33 41.01
N GLY A 411 6.55 15.69 40.68
CA GLY A 411 6.90 16.99 40.13
C GLY A 411 6.46 17.17 38.70
N GLY A 412 5.62 18.14 38.47
CA GLY A 412 5.41 18.74 37.15
C GLY A 412 6.36 19.92 37.00
N ALA A 413 7.22 19.91 36.00
CA ALA A 413 8.04 21.03 35.61
C ALA A 413 7.56 21.63 34.30
N LYS A 414 6.99 22.80 34.36
CA LYS A 414 6.91 23.76 33.27
C LYS A 414 8.32 24.30 33.00
N GLY A 415 8.77 24.29 31.72
CA GLY A 415 10.03 24.90 31.34
C GLY A 415 9.89 25.66 30.04
N GLY A 416 9.90 26.99 30.15
CA GLY A 416 10.04 27.90 29.02
C GLY A 416 11.49 27.95 28.52
N ALA A 417 11.63 28.29 27.25
CA ALA A 417 12.88 28.40 26.53
C ALA A 417 13.81 29.48 27.11
N LYS A 418 15.07 29.06 27.37
CA LYS A 418 16.26 29.91 27.27
C LYS A 418 17.46 28.96 27.16
N GLY A 419 18.43 29.30 26.26
CA GLY A 419 19.61 28.50 25.99
C GLY A 419 20.35 28.07 27.27
N GLY A 420 20.41 26.78 27.47
CA GLY A 420 21.14 26.09 28.52
C GLY A 420 21.55 24.73 27.98
N ALA A 421 22.70 24.24 28.41
CA ALA A 421 23.30 22.97 28.02
C ALA A 421 22.24 21.85 27.99
N ILE A 422 22.19 21.08 26.91
CA ILE A 422 21.22 20.00 26.74
C ILE A 422 21.51 18.94 27.82
N ASP A 423 20.58 18.81 28.78
CA ASP A 423 20.70 17.80 29.82
C ASP A 423 20.52 16.39 29.22
N LEU A 424 21.62 15.61 29.26
CA LEU A 424 21.70 14.27 28.73
C LEU A 424 21.80 13.27 29.88
N THR A 425 20.99 12.23 29.82
CA THR A 425 21.08 11.13 30.78
C THR A 425 22.42 10.41 30.66
N GLU A 426 22.91 9.76 31.72
CA GLU A 426 24.17 8.99 31.70
C GLU A 426 24.20 7.98 30.55
N ARG A 427 23.08 7.30 30.28
CA ARG A 427 22.93 6.38 29.15
C ARG A 427 23.09 7.05 27.78
N GLN A 428 22.61 8.28 27.64
CA GLN A 428 22.77 9.04 26.40
C GLN A 428 24.23 9.49 26.21
N LYS A 429 24.94 9.81 27.29
CA LYS A 429 26.37 10.13 27.26
C LYS A 429 27.21 8.92 26.85
N GLU A 430 26.90 7.73 27.37
CA GLU A 430 27.58 6.48 26.98
C GLU A 430 27.37 6.17 25.50
N ILE A 431 26.15 6.32 24.98
CA ILE A 431 25.83 6.14 23.56
C ILE A 431 26.61 7.13 22.68
N LEU A 432 26.68 8.40 23.09
CA LEU A 432 27.46 9.41 22.38
C LEU A 432 28.96 9.10 22.37
N SER A 433 29.51 8.64 23.49
CA SER A 433 30.90 8.19 23.57
C SER A 433 31.21 7.07 22.56
N LEU A 434 30.32 6.07 22.46
CA LEU A 434 30.46 4.99 21.49
C LEU A 434 30.36 5.47 20.02
N ILE A 435 29.46 6.42 19.77
CA ILE A 435 29.30 7.04 18.44
C ILE A 435 30.55 7.87 18.07
N ASN A 436 31.14 8.61 19.02
CA ASN A 436 32.36 9.38 18.81
C ASN A 436 33.58 8.48 18.55
N GLN A 437 33.65 7.32 19.22
CA GLN A 437 34.69 6.33 18.97
C GLN A 437 34.57 5.66 17.59
N ASN A 438 33.36 5.39 17.15
CA ASN A 438 33.05 4.80 15.86
C ASN A 438 31.74 5.34 15.30
N ASN A 439 31.82 6.30 14.42
CA ASN A 439 30.63 6.94 13.84
C ASN A 439 29.81 6.03 12.90
N LYS A 440 30.35 4.88 12.50
CA LYS A 440 29.62 3.86 11.71
C LYS A 440 28.99 2.78 12.56
N ILE A 441 29.12 2.86 13.89
CA ILE A 441 28.58 1.85 14.82
C ILE A 441 27.08 1.66 14.61
N SER A 442 26.64 0.41 14.54
CA SER A 442 25.22 0.07 14.42
C SER A 442 24.53 0.09 15.80
N TYR A 443 23.21 0.31 15.79
CA TYR A 443 22.43 0.25 17.04
C TYR A 443 22.52 -1.12 17.73
N ARG A 444 22.72 -2.21 16.96
CA ARG A 444 22.90 -3.57 17.51
C ARG A 444 24.25 -3.72 18.23
N GLU A 445 25.29 -3.13 17.70
CA GLU A 445 26.61 -3.12 18.37
C GLU A 445 26.60 -2.26 19.63
N ILE A 446 25.92 -1.11 19.60
CA ILE A 446 25.71 -0.28 20.80
C ILE A 446 24.94 -1.08 21.85
N ALA A 447 23.85 -1.76 21.45
CA ALA A 447 23.05 -2.60 22.34
C ALA A 447 23.89 -3.71 23.00
N LYS A 448 24.73 -4.38 22.20
CA LYS A 448 25.65 -5.42 22.71
C LYS A 448 26.69 -4.88 23.67
N LYS A 449 27.29 -3.70 23.37
CA LYS A 449 28.30 -3.09 24.22
C LYS A 449 27.78 -2.56 25.55
N LEU A 450 26.53 -2.10 25.57
CA LEU A 450 25.90 -1.53 26.76
C LEU A 450 24.99 -2.56 27.49
N GLU A 451 24.92 -3.79 26.99
CA GLU A 451 24.09 -4.88 27.53
C GLU A 451 22.60 -4.51 27.68
N ILE A 452 22.08 -3.79 26.69
CA ILE A 452 20.69 -3.32 26.67
C ILE A 452 19.99 -3.86 25.43
N ASN A 453 18.66 -4.03 25.49
CA ASN A 453 17.89 -4.48 24.34
C ASN A 453 17.90 -3.43 23.19
N ASN A 454 17.76 -3.91 21.96
CA ASN A 454 17.79 -3.09 20.76
C ASN A 454 16.72 -1.98 20.75
N SER A 455 15.54 -2.24 21.29
CA SER A 455 14.43 -1.27 21.34
C SER A 455 14.74 -0.09 22.25
N ALA A 456 15.40 -0.34 23.38
CA ALA A 456 15.83 0.72 24.30
C ALA A 456 16.90 1.62 23.66
N ILE A 457 17.86 1.03 22.94
CA ILE A 457 18.87 1.81 22.22
C ILE A 457 18.23 2.67 21.13
N LEU A 458 17.31 2.13 20.35
CA LEU A 458 16.58 2.90 19.33
C LEU A 458 15.83 4.08 19.94
N LYS A 459 15.21 3.90 21.13
CA LYS A 459 14.53 4.98 21.84
C LYS A 459 15.51 6.09 22.24
N HIS A 460 16.69 5.73 22.80
CA HIS A 460 17.74 6.71 23.14
C HIS A 460 18.29 7.44 21.90
N LEU A 461 18.56 6.73 20.81
CA LEU A 461 19.03 7.33 19.56
C LEU A 461 17.99 8.28 18.95
N ASN A 462 16.72 7.94 18.99
CA ASN A 462 15.64 8.82 18.51
C ASN A 462 15.50 10.08 19.39
N ASN A 463 15.64 9.94 20.70
CA ASN A 463 15.64 11.08 21.61
C ASN A 463 16.86 12.01 21.38
N LEU A 464 18.05 11.45 21.16
CA LEU A 464 19.24 12.24 20.82
C LEU A 464 19.09 12.96 19.46
N LYS A 465 18.41 12.34 18.48
CA LYS A 465 18.07 12.99 17.21
C LYS A 465 17.08 14.13 17.41
N SER A 466 16.00 13.91 18.17
CA SER A 466 14.98 14.95 18.43
C SER A 466 15.52 16.13 19.21
N LYS A 467 16.52 15.90 20.08
CA LYS A 467 17.28 16.94 20.79
C LYS A 467 18.31 17.66 19.90
N GLY A 468 18.47 17.24 18.63
CA GLY A 468 19.46 17.83 17.73
C GLY A 468 20.91 17.50 18.06
N VAL A 469 21.19 16.50 18.89
CA VAL A 469 22.55 16.15 19.34
C VAL A 469 23.26 15.28 18.32
N ILE A 470 22.55 14.40 17.62
CA ILE A 470 23.08 13.53 16.57
C ILE A 470 22.23 13.55 15.32
N LYS A 471 22.87 13.31 14.17
CA LYS A 471 22.19 13.15 12.87
C LYS A 471 22.74 11.91 12.16
N ARG A 472 21.88 11.16 11.47
CA ARG A 472 22.29 10.07 10.59
C ARG A 472 22.51 10.62 9.18
N ILE A 473 23.70 10.41 8.63
CA ILE A 473 24.06 10.80 7.26
C ILE A 473 24.17 9.54 6.40
N GLY A 474 23.43 9.50 5.28
CA GLY A 474 23.37 8.34 4.38
C GLY A 474 22.35 7.29 4.81
N GLY A 475 22.05 6.33 3.88
CA GLY A 475 21.09 5.25 4.12
C GLY A 475 21.60 4.15 5.06
N THR A 476 21.25 2.90 4.77
CA THR A 476 21.60 1.71 5.60
C THR A 476 23.08 1.54 5.90
N ARG A 477 23.98 2.03 5.05
CA ARG A 477 25.44 2.04 5.24
C ARG A 477 25.97 3.41 5.68
N GLY A 478 25.10 4.32 6.15
CA GLY A 478 25.48 5.67 6.59
C GLY A 478 26.20 5.70 7.95
N TYR A 479 26.61 6.92 8.36
CA TYR A 479 27.30 7.15 9.61
C TYR A 479 26.54 8.16 10.50
N TRP A 480 26.90 8.20 11.79
CA TRP A 480 26.40 9.16 12.76
C TRP A 480 27.26 10.41 12.76
N GLN A 481 26.64 11.56 12.74
CA GLN A 481 27.31 12.84 12.97
C GLN A 481 26.81 13.40 14.30
N VAL A 482 27.70 13.69 15.21
CA VAL A 482 27.42 14.44 16.43
C VAL A 482 27.42 15.92 16.06
N LEU A 483 26.38 16.64 16.47
CA LEU A 483 26.20 18.06 16.20
C LEU A 483 26.64 18.81 17.45
N ASP A 484 27.78 19.55 17.36
CA ASP A 484 28.22 20.44 18.43
C ASP A 484 27.27 21.64 18.51
N ASN A 485 26.59 21.78 19.63
CA ASN A 485 25.74 22.95 19.92
C ASN A 485 26.49 24.08 20.62
N ASP A 486 27.81 24.18 20.39
CA ASP A 486 28.60 25.34 20.77
C ASP A 486 28.90 26.20 19.54
N LYS A 487 27.89 27.01 19.12
CA LYS A 487 28.08 28.34 18.46
C LYS A 487 26.84 29.21 18.64
#